data_bf319d7253c0f8bb6e4e5963bfc5f170
#
_entry.id   bf319d7253c0f8bb6e4e5963bfc5f170
#
_cell.length_a   1.000
_cell.length_b   1.000
_cell.length_c   1.000
_cell.angle_alpha   90.00
_cell.angle_beta   90.00
_cell.angle_gamma   90.00
#
_symmetry.space_group_name_H-M   'P 1'
#
loop_
_entity.id
_entity.type
_entity.pdbx_description
1 polymer ?
#
loop_
_entity_poly.entity_id
_entity_poly.type
_entity_poly.pdbx_seq_one_letter_code
_entity_poly.pdbx_strand_id
1 'polypeptide(L)'
;MDTRNIGSITVSVIGLGCNNFGRRLDQEATNNVVDAAIAAGVTFFDTADIYGDTHSESFLGNVLQGRRDKVVLATKFGMASKGDSAVVGGARPEYVRSALEASLKRLRMDHVDLYQLHEPDEEVPLADTLGALAEAVSAGLVREIGCSNFTATQLAEAEALALQHDWPRFVSVQNEYSMLRRGPEAEVLDVCRRLDIAFLPYFPLFSGILTGKYRKGHDYPVGTRVTGSSRWEQYLTPTTLDLIEALVAFAAERGKELVDLAFAWLLAEPAVASVIAGATSAEQVQRNAQAGAWQLSAAERATVNDLLARHGFTA
;
A
#
# COMPACT_ATOMS: atom_id res chain seq x y z
N MET A 1 -17.40 0.67 -7.35
CA MET A 1 -16.20 1.27 -6.70
C MET A 1 -15.55 2.18 -7.71
N ASP A 2 -15.10 3.36 -7.29
CA ASP A 2 -14.38 4.30 -8.15
C ASP A 2 -13.01 3.74 -8.54
N THR A 3 -12.45 4.25 -9.64
CA THR A 3 -11.15 3.83 -10.17
C THR A 3 -10.26 5.03 -10.43
N ARG A 4 -8.93 4.81 -10.36
CA ARG A 4 -7.89 5.77 -10.73
C ARG A 4 -6.79 5.04 -11.49
N ASN A 5 -5.84 5.78 -12.08
CA ASN A 5 -4.76 5.18 -12.86
C ASN A 5 -3.44 5.15 -12.10
N ILE A 6 -2.66 4.11 -12.39
CA ILE A 6 -1.24 3.96 -12.07
C ILE A 6 -0.54 3.78 -13.42
N GLY A 7 0.04 4.85 -13.98
CA GLY A 7 0.50 4.83 -15.36
C GLY A 7 -0.62 4.42 -16.33
N SER A 8 -0.42 3.38 -17.10
CA SER A 8 -1.40 2.82 -18.05
C SER A 8 -2.43 1.88 -17.39
N ILE A 9 -2.31 1.59 -16.09
CA ILE A 9 -3.12 0.60 -15.40
C ILE A 9 -4.25 1.28 -14.63
N THR A 10 -5.50 0.84 -14.84
CA THR A 10 -6.67 1.30 -14.07
C THR A 10 -6.90 0.39 -12.86
N VAL A 11 -6.98 0.97 -11.66
CA VAL A 11 -7.16 0.25 -10.39
C VAL A 11 -8.34 0.79 -9.60
N SER A 12 -8.93 -0.05 -8.73
CA SER A 12 -9.89 0.40 -7.73
C SER A 12 -9.23 1.34 -6.71
N VAL A 13 -9.95 2.37 -6.23
CA VAL A 13 -9.44 3.33 -5.24
C VAL A 13 -9.13 2.69 -3.88
N ILE A 14 -9.63 1.48 -3.61
CA ILE A 14 -9.26 0.63 -2.48
C ILE A 14 -8.53 -0.58 -3.04
N GLY A 15 -7.32 -0.82 -2.52
CA GLY A 15 -6.48 -1.97 -2.84
C GLY A 15 -6.39 -2.95 -1.66
N LEU A 16 -6.15 -4.22 -1.96
CA LEU A 16 -5.92 -5.27 -0.97
C LEU A 16 -4.42 -5.45 -0.72
N GLY A 17 -3.96 -5.13 0.50
CA GLY A 17 -2.62 -5.45 0.96
C GLY A 17 -2.52 -6.91 1.43
N CYS A 18 -1.66 -7.69 0.79
CA CYS A 18 -1.56 -9.15 0.97
C CYS A 18 -0.55 -9.60 2.03
N ASN A 19 -0.02 -8.68 2.86
CA ASN A 19 1.02 -8.97 3.86
C ASN A 19 0.57 -9.88 5.04
N ASN A 20 -0.72 -10.22 5.10
CA ASN A 20 -1.25 -11.19 6.06
C ASN A 20 -1.23 -12.64 5.53
N PHE A 21 -1.14 -12.82 4.22
CA PHE A 21 -1.16 -14.12 3.56
C PHE A 21 0.13 -14.89 3.83
N GLY A 22 0.02 -16.15 4.22
CA GLY A 22 1.15 -16.97 4.64
C GLY A 22 1.72 -16.65 6.03
N ARG A 23 1.22 -15.57 6.69
CA ARG A 23 1.65 -15.16 8.02
C ARG A 23 0.56 -15.31 9.08
N ARG A 24 -0.60 -14.72 8.83
CA ARG A 24 -1.78 -14.75 9.70
C ARG A 24 -2.90 -15.59 9.12
N LEU A 25 -2.91 -15.70 7.81
CA LEU A 25 -3.90 -16.44 7.05
C LEU A 25 -3.20 -17.60 6.35
N ASP A 26 -3.77 -18.76 6.45
CA ASP A 26 -3.46 -19.93 5.61
C ASP A 26 -4.08 -19.79 4.22
N GLN A 27 -3.95 -20.82 3.39
CA GLN A 27 -4.47 -20.79 2.02
C GLN A 27 -5.99 -20.66 1.97
N GLU A 28 -6.73 -21.34 2.86
CA GLU A 28 -8.19 -21.33 2.87
C GLU A 28 -8.73 -19.95 3.28
N ALA A 29 -8.21 -19.38 4.36
CA ALA A 29 -8.55 -18.04 4.80
C ALA A 29 -8.16 -16.97 3.77
N THR A 30 -7.03 -17.15 3.07
CA THR A 30 -6.61 -16.29 1.95
C THR A 30 -7.62 -16.36 0.81
N ASN A 31 -8.08 -17.54 0.42
CA ASN A 31 -9.09 -17.70 -0.63
C ASN A 31 -10.38 -16.92 -0.29
N ASN A 32 -10.87 -17.02 0.94
CA ASN A 32 -12.06 -16.31 1.39
C ASN A 32 -11.90 -14.77 1.33
N VAL A 33 -10.72 -14.26 1.68
CA VAL A 33 -10.40 -12.83 1.60
C VAL A 33 -10.31 -12.36 0.14
N VAL A 34 -9.67 -13.12 -0.73
CA VAL A 34 -9.55 -12.81 -2.17
C VAL A 34 -10.91 -12.85 -2.86
N ASP A 35 -11.74 -13.86 -2.56
CA ASP A 35 -13.10 -13.98 -3.11
C ASP A 35 -13.96 -12.77 -2.71
N ALA A 36 -13.91 -12.39 -1.44
CA ALA A 36 -14.62 -11.21 -0.95
C ALA A 36 -14.11 -9.91 -1.61
N ALA A 37 -12.81 -9.79 -1.85
CA ALA A 37 -12.23 -8.63 -2.51
C ALA A 37 -12.71 -8.49 -3.96
N ILE A 38 -12.65 -9.56 -4.74
CA ILE A 38 -13.14 -9.58 -6.13
C ILE A 38 -14.65 -9.29 -6.16
N ALA A 39 -15.43 -9.91 -5.27
CA ALA A 39 -16.87 -9.69 -5.18
C ALA A 39 -17.24 -8.25 -4.78
N ALA A 40 -16.41 -7.58 -3.96
CA ALA A 40 -16.57 -6.18 -3.59
C ALA A 40 -16.08 -5.18 -4.66
N GLY A 41 -15.53 -5.65 -5.78
CA GLY A 41 -14.99 -4.83 -6.87
C GLY A 41 -13.61 -4.25 -6.57
N VAL A 42 -12.86 -4.82 -5.63
CA VAL A 42 -11.44 -4.51 -5.42
C VAL A 42 -10.63 -5.18 -6.50
N THR A 43 -9.96 -4.39 -7.34
CA THR A 43 -9.16 -4.90 -8.46
C THR A 43 -7.66 -4.85 -8.18
N PHE A 44 -7.18 -4.00 -7.29
CA PHE A 44 -5.76 -3.83 -7.01
C PHE A 44 -5.30 -4.70 -5.82
N PHE A 45 -4.36 -5.62 -6.09
CA PHE A 45 -3.79 -6.54 -5.11
C PHE A 45 -2.29 -6.28 -5.00
N ASP A 46 -1.82 -5.96 -3.81
CA ASP A 46 -0.43 -5.59 -3.53
C ASP A 46 0.25 -6.62 -2.63
N THR A 47 1.19 -7.37 -3.18
CA THR A 47 2.01 -8.35 -2.47
C THR A 47 3.49 -7.98 -2.49
N ALA A 48 4.37 -8.88 -2.07
CA ALA A 48 5.83 -8.80 -2.17
C ALA A 48 6.44 -10.20 -2.04
N ASP A 49 7.64 -10.36 -2.55
CA ASP A 49 8.42 -11.60 -2.47
C ASP A 49 8.67 -12.07 -1.03
N ILE A 50 8.83 -11.13 -0.08
CA ILE A 50 9.09 -11.44 1.34
C ILE A 50 7.82 -11.69 2.18
N TYR A 51 6.61 -11.44 1.66
CA TYR A 51 5.41 -11.54 2.48
C TYR A 51 5.06 -13.00 2.81
N GLY A 52 4.86 -13.25 4.12
CA GLY A 52 4.56 -14.59 4.61
C GLY A 52 5.67 -15.61 4.27
N ASP A 53 6.92 -15.17 4.23
CA ASP A 53 8.05 -16.00 3.82
C ASP A 53 7.85 -16.60 2.43
N THR A 54 7.53 -15.76 1.46
CA THR A 54 7.17 -16.06 0.05
C THR A 54 5.78 -16.68 -0.16
N HIS A 55 5.10 -17.12 0.90
CA HIS A 55 3.80 -17.80 0.78
C HIS A 55 2.70 -16.89 0.22
N SER A 56 2.78 -15.58 0.45
CA SER A 56 1.77 -14.65 -0.07
C SER A 56 1.61 -14.75 -1.59
N GLU A 57 2.70 -14.75 -2.33
CA GLU A 57 2.68 -14.92 -3.78
C GLU A 57 2.19 -16.31 -4.20
N SER A 58 2.62 -17.37 -3.49
CA SER A 58 2.19 -18.73 -3.78
C SER A 58 0.69 -18.92 -3.55
N PHE A 59 0.14 -18.35 -2.49
CA PHE A 59 -1.30 -18.40 -2.19
C PHE A 59 -2.11 -17.61 -3.22
N LEU A 60 -1.63 -16.44 -3.63
CA LEU A 60 -2.24 -15.67 -4.72
C LEU A 60 -2.19 -16.43 -6.05
N GLY A 61 -1.06 -17.05 -6.36
CA GLY A 61 -0.91 -17.88 -7.56
C GLY A 61 -1.91 -19.04 -7.61
N ASN A 62 -2.21 -19.65 -6.45
CA ASN A 62 -3.22 -20.69 -6.36
C ASN A 62 -4.64 -20.17 -6.56
N VAL A 63 -4.99 -19.12 -5.80
CA VAL A 63 -6.38 -18.61 -5.77
C VAL A 63 -6.79 -17.84 -7.02
N LEU A 64 -5.83 -17.29 -7.78
CA LEU A 64 -6.10 -16.52 -9.00
C LEU A 64 -6.09 -17.36 -10.29
N GLN A 65 -5.88 -18.66 -10.21
CA GLN A 65 -5.96 -19.53 -11.40
C GLN A 65 -7.36 -19.43 -12.07
N GLY A 66 -7.36 -19.18 -13.38
CA GLY A 66 -8.59 -19.02 -14.18
C GLY A 66 -9.34 -17.70 -13.94
N ARG A 67 -8.77 -16.77 -13.14
CA ARG A 67 -9.38 -15.45 -12.89
C ARG A 67 -8.34 -14.31 -12.73
N ARG A 68 -7.15 -14.51 -13.33
CA ARG A 68 -6.06 -13.53 -13.35
C ARG A 68 -6.51 -12.18 -13.92
N ASP A 69 -7.41 -12.23 -14.90
CA ASP A 69 -8.02 -11.06 -15.57
C ASP A 69 -8.92 -10.20 -14.65
N LYS A 70 -9.29 -10.70 -13.48
CA LYS A 70 -10.13 -9.96 -12.51
C LYS A 70 -9.36 -8.97 -11.66
N VAL A 71 -8.01 -9.06 -11.68
CA VAL A 71 -7.17 -8.27 -10.78
C VAL A 71 -5.99 -7.62 -11.50
N VAL A 72 -5.58 -6.49 -10.97
CA VAL A 72 -4.28 -5.86 -11.22
C VAL A 72 -3.36 -6.28 -10.08
N LEU A 73 -2.28 -6.98 -10.41
CA LEU A 73 -1.37 -7.55 -9.42
C LEU A 73 -0.06 -6.77 -9.38
N ALA A 74 0.23 -6.24 -8.20
CA ALA A 74 1.52 -5.65 -7.85
C ALA A 74 2.32 -6.60 -6.98
N THR A 75 3.61 -6.78 -7.27
CA THR A 75 4.56 -7.41 -6.34
C THR A 75 5.82 -6.57 -6.21
N LYS A 76 6.67 -6.92 -5.24
CA LYS A 76 7.87 -6.14 -4.89
C LYS A 76 9.08 -7.05 -4.72
N PHE A 77 10.25 -6.46 -4.88
CA PHE A 77 11.58 -7.06 -4.62
C PHE A 77 12.48 -6.06 -3.90
N GLY A 78 13.61 -6.52 -3.41
CA GLY A 78 14.69 -5.66 -2.93
C GLY A 78 14.83 -5.58 -1.42
N MET A 79 13.76 -5.79 -0.65
CA MET A 79 13.85 -5.85 0.80
C MET A 79 14.31 -7.25 1.24
N ALA A 80 15.35 -7.30 2.08
CA ALA A 80 15.81 -8.56 2.65
C ALA A 80 14.80 -9.11 3.68
N SER A 81 14.60 -10.43 3.68
CA SER A 81 13.80 -11.05 4.74
C SER A 81 14.58 -11.07 6.06
N LYS A 82 13.85 -10.94 7.18
CA LYS A 82 14.42 -10.99 8.55
C LYS A 82 14.40 -12.41 9.13
N GLY A 83 14.50 -13.45 8.33
CA GLY A 83 14.42 -14.84 8.76
C GLY A 83 15.29 -15.75 7.91
N ASP A 84 15.05 -17.06 8.00
CA ASP A 84 15.75 -18.07 7.21
C ASP A 84 15.30 -18.14 5.74
N SER A 85 14.56 -17.12 5.28
CA SER A 85 14.09 -17.02 3.91
C SER A 85 15.26 -16.89 2.94
N ALA A 86 15.12 -17.52 1.77
CA ALA A 86 16.07 -17.39 0.66
C ALA A 86 16.04 -16.01 -0.03
N VAL A 87 15.24 -15.05 0.47
CA VAL A 87 15.15 -13.68 -0.09
C VAL A 87 16.28 -12.84 0.47
N VAL A 88 17.34 -12.68 -0.33
CA VAL A 88 18.57 -11.95 0.04
C VAL A 88 18.35 -10.43 0.02
N GLY A 89 17.46 -9.94 -0.84
CA GLY A 89 17.24 -8.50 -1.03
C GLY A 89 18.27 -7.84 -1.94
N GLY A 90 18.12 -6.51 -2.08
CA GLY A 90 18.99 -5.68 -2.90
C GLY A 90 18.41 -5.34 -4.27
N ALA A 91 19.08 -4.40 -4.95
CA ALA A 91 18.61 -3.86 -6.23
C ALA A 91 19.59 -4.10 -7.40
N ARG A 92 20.57 -5.00 -7.23
CA ARG A 92 21.50 -5.36 -8.30
C ARG A 92 20.78 -6.01 -9.47
N PRO A 93 21.18 -5.75 -10.72
CA PRO A 93 20.51 -6.24 -11.92
C PRO A 93 20.24 -7.76 -11.92
N GLU A 94 21.21 -8.54 -11.46
CA GLU A 94 21.10 -10.01 -11.39
C GLU A 94 20.01 -10.43 -10.40
N TYR A 95 19.89 -9.71 -9.28
CA TYR A 95 18.86 -9.96 -8.28
C TYR A 95 17.47 -9.53 -8.78
N VAL A 96 17.36 -8.36 -9.41
CA VAL A 96 16.09 -7.90 -10.02
C VAL A 96 15.51 -8.97 -10.94
N ARG A 97 16.34 -9.56 -11.82
CA ARG A 97 15.92 -10.60 -12.78
C ARG A 97 15.52 -11.89 -12.04
N SER A 98 16.38 -12.39 -11.16
CA SER A 98 16.13 -13.67 -10.45
C SER A 98 14.93 -13.57 -9.50
N ALA A 99 14.73 -12.44 -8.83
CA ALA A 99 13.58 -12.17 -7.98
C ALA A 99 12.27 -12.14 -8.77
N LEU A 100 12.27 -11.49 -9.95
CA LEU A 100 11.11 -11.48 -10.84
C LEU A 100 10.74 -12.87 -11.32
N GLU A 101 11.70 -13.66 -11.81
CA GLU A 101 11.49 -15.04 -12.25
C GLU A 101 10.91 -15.91 -11.12
N ALA A 102 11.46 -15.77 -9.90
CA ALA A 102 10.97 -16.49 -8.74
C ALA A 102 9.55 -16.06 -8.35
N SER A 103 9.22 -14.76 -8.42
CA SER A 103 7.88 -14.22 -8.16
C SER A 103 6.87 -14.72 -9.19
N LEU A 104 7.20 -14.67 -10.48
CA LEU A 104 6.33 -15.18 -11.56
C LEU A 104 6.05 -16.69 -11.39
N LYS A 105 7.06 -17.46 -11.00
CA LYS A 105 6.90 -18.90 -10.70
C LYS A 105 5.97 -19.15 -9.51
N ARG A 106 6.12 -18.40 -8.40
CA ARG A 106 5.24 -18.54 -7.22
C ARG A 106 3.81 -18.12 -7.54
N LEU A 107 3.66 -17.01 -8.26
CA LEU A 107 2.37 -16.48 -8.72
C LEU A 107 1.72 -17.34 -9.82
N ARG A 108 2.49 -18.22 -10.49
CA ARG A 108 2.04 -19.02 -11.65
C ARG A 108 1.48 -18.14 -12.78
N MET A 109 2.18 -17.06 -13.07
CA MET A 109 1.80 -16.04 -14.06
C MET A 109 2.97 -15.82 -15.02
N ASP A 110 2.64 -15.38 -16.22
CA ASP A 110 3.60 -15.01 -17.26
C ASP A 110 4.06 -13.54 -17.13
N HIS A 111 3.29 -12.71 -16.45
CA HIS A 111 3.64 -11.30 -16.16
C HIS A 111 2.96 -10.79 -14.89
N VAL A 112 3.50 -9.69 -14.35
CA VAL A 112 2.87 -8.88 -13.31
C VAL A 112 2.50 -7.50 -13.88
N ASP A 113 1.45 -6.88 -13.30
CA ASP A 113 1.01 -5.58 -13.78
C ASP A 113 1.89 -4.45 -13.26
N LEU A 114 2.33 -4.52 -11.99
CA LEU A 114 3.22 -3.53 -11.37
C LEU A 114 4.33 -4.24 -10.60
N TYR A 115 5.59 -3.93 -10.94
CA TYR A 115 6.76 -4.45 -10.25
C TYR A 115 7.48 -3.32 -9.53
N GLN A 116 7.67 -3.44 -8.21
CA GLN A 116 8.12 -2.33 -7.38
C GLN A 116 9.44 -2.65 -6.66
N LEU A 117 10.39 -1.72 -6.68
CA LEU A 117 11.53 -1.76 -5.77
C LEU A 117 11.02 -1.42 -4.36
N HIS A 118 11.13 -2.37 -3.41
CA HIS A 118 10.49 -2.32 -2.09
C HIS A 118 11.10 -1.26 -1.17
N GLU A 119 12.40 -1.03 -1.29
CA GLU A 119 13.14 0.03 -0.60
C GLU A 119 14.35 0.47 -1.45
N PRO A 120 14.81 1.72 -1.30
CA PRO A 120 16.05 2.15 -1.95
C PRO A 120 17.24 1.29 -1.51
N ASP A 121 18.15 1.00 -2.43
CA ASP A 121 19.43 0.35 -2.16
C ASP A 121 20.56 1.36 -2.42
N GLU A 122 21.18 1.85 -1.34
CA GLU A 122 22.24 2.87 -1.43
C GLU A 122 23.57 2.31 -1.93
N GLU A 123 23.73 0.97 -1.97
CA GLU A 123 24.95 0.31 -2.45
C GLU A 123 24.94 0.07 -3.97
N VAL A 124 23.78 0.23 -4.62
CA VAL A 124 23.58 -0.02 -6.05
C VAL A 124 23.19 1.27 -6.76
N PRO A 125 23.93 1.69 -7.82
CA PRO A 125 23.52 2.83 -8.64
C PRO A 125 22.08 2.64 -9.15
N LEU A 126 21.21 3.63 -8.94
CA LEU A 126 19.80 3.55 -9.34
C LEU A 126 19.65 3.30 -10.86
N ALA A 127 20.59 3.79 -11.68
CA ALA A 127 20.61 3.51 -13.11
C ALA A 127 20.72 2.03 -13.45
N ASP A 128 21.51 1.26 -12.69
CA ASP A 128 21.67 -0.19 -12.92
C ASP A 128 20.35 -0.93 -12.63
N THR A 129 19.66 -0.55 -11.55
CA THR A 129 18.35 -1.09 -11.20
C THR A 129 17.29 -0.75 -12.26
N LEU A 130 17.23 0.53 -12.69
CA LEU A 130 16.30 0.98 -13.72
C LEU A 130 16.53 0.29 -15.06
N GLY A 131 17.79 0.07 -15.44
CA GLY A 131 18.16 -0.68 -16.64
C GLY A 131 17.61 -2.11 -16.61
N ALA A 132 17.75 -2.83 -15.49
CA ALA A 132 17.21 -4.18 -15.34
C ALA A 132 15.67 -4.20 -15.35
N LEU A 133 15.02 -3.19 -14.76
CA LEU A 133 13.57 -3.04 -14.81
C LEU A 133 13.09 -2.73 -16.25
N ALA A 134 13.83 -1.90 -16.99
CA ALA A 134 13.51 -1.61 -18.39
C ALA A 134 13.60 -2.87 -19.28
N GLU A 135 14.58 -3.74 -19.04
CA GLU A 135 14.66 -5.05 -19.70
C GLU A 135 13.42 -5.92 -19.40
N ALA A 136 12.99 -5.95 -18.12
CA ALA A 136 11.81 -6.73 -17.72
C ALA A 136 10.51 -6.23 -18.40
N VAL A 137 10.37 -4.91 -18.53
CA VAL A 137 9.23 -4.31 -19.29
C VAL A 137 9.34 -4.65 -20.77
N SER A 138 10.52 -4.48 -21.38
CA SER A 138 10.75 -4.81 -22.81
C SER A 138 10.49 -6.29 -23.12
N ALA A 139 10.78 -7.18 -22.17
CA ALA A 139 10.50 -8.62 -22.29
C ALA A 139 9.01 -8.97 -22.09
N GLY A 140 8.16 -8.00 -21.71
CA GLY A 140 6.74 -8.22 -21.45
C GLY A 140 6.43 -8.94 -20.14
N LEU A 141 7.41 -9.10 -19.26
CA LEU A 141 7.26 -9.74 -17.95
C LEU A 141 6.63 -8.79 -16.90
N VAL A 142 6.72 -7.48 -17.14
CA VAL A 142 6.23 -6.40 -16.29
C VAL A 142 5.52 -5.38 -17.17
N ARG A 143 4.32 -4.94 -16.78
CA ARG A 143 3.61 -3.87 -17.52
C ARG A 143 4.10 -2.49 -17.13
N GLU A 144 4.16 -2.22 -15.82
CA GLU A 144 4.57 -0.95 -15.24
C GLU A 144 5.55 -1.17 -14.09
N ILE A 145 6.42 -0.19 -13.85
CA ILE A 145 7.38 -0.22 -12.73
C ILE A 145 7.07 0.86 -11.71
N GLY A 146 7.42 0.59 -10.46
CA GLY A 146 7.23 1.52 -9.35
C GLY A 146 8.30 1.34 -8.27
N CYS A 147 8.20 2.14 -7.23
CA CYS A 147 9.08 2.07 -6.07
C CYS A 147 8.33 2.24 -4.76
N SER A 148 9.01 1.98 -3.65
CA SER A 148 8.48 2.14 -2.30
C SER A 148 9.54 2.74 -1.38
N ASN A 149 9.11 3.55 -0.42
CA ASN A 149 9.98 4.21 0.55
C ASN A 149 10.99 5.21 -0.04
N PHE A 150 10.72 5.72 -1.23
CA PHE A 150 11.54 6.72 -1.91
C PHE A 150 11.25 8.14 -1.39
N THR A 151 12.30 8.94 -1.26
CA THR A 151 12.24 10.38 -1.01
C THR A 151 11.90 11.16 -2.29
N ALA A 152 11.55 12.43 -2.13
CA ALA A 152 11.32 13.34 -3.26
C ALA A 152 12.54 13.46 -4.18
N THR A 153 13.76 13.52 -3.59
CA THR A 153 15.02 13.59 -4.33
C THR A 153 15.26 12.32 -5.14
N GLN A 154 15.06 11.14 -4.54
CA GLN A 154 15.24 9.87 -5.25
C GLN A 154 14.23 9.68 -6.39
N LEU A 155 12.98 10.15 -6.22
CA LEU A 155 11.99 10.15 -7.31
C LEU A 155 12.41 11.06 -8.48
N ALA A 156 12.94 12.25 -8.18
CA ALA A 156 13.42 13.17 -9.20
C ALA A 156 14.66 12.62 -9.92
N GLU A 157 15.56 11.94 -9.22
CA GLU A 157 16.70 11.24 -9.81
C GLU A 157 16.27 10.10 -10.74
N ALA A 158 15.33 9.26 -10.27
CA ALA A 158 14.79 8.17 -11.08
C ALA A 158 14.16 8.67 -12.38
N GLU A 159 13.39 9.76 -12.32
CA GLU A 159 12.79 10.40 -13.50
C GLU A 159 13.86 10.94 -14.47
N ALA A 160 14.89 11.61 -13.95
CA ALA A 160 15.97 12.12 -14.78
C ALA A 160 16.73 11.00 -15.52
N LEU A 161 17.03 9.90 -14.82
CA LEU A 161 17.67 8.72 -15.40
C LEU A 161 16.79 8.05 -16.46
N ALA A 162 15.49 7.88 -16.18
CA ALA A 162 14.56 7.30 -17.15
C ALA A 162 14.51 8.12 -18.44
N LEU A 163 14.41 9.45 -18.33
CA LEU A 163 14.43 10.37 -19.48
C LEU A 163 15.77 10.34 -20.23
N GLN A 164 16.89 10.30 -19.51
CA GLN A 164 18.24 10.28 -20.12
C GLN A 164 18.46 9.03 -20.99
N HIS A 165 17.91 7.89 -20.58
CA HIS A 165 18.15 6.60 -21.21
C HIS A 165 16.99 6.09 -22.05
N ASP A 166 15.89 6.86 -22.16
CA ASP A 166 14.64 6.44 -22.83
C ASP A 166 14.09 5.13 -22.24
N TRP A 167 14.13 5.02 -20.92
CA TRP A 167 13.63 3.89 -20.17
C TRP A 167 12.22 4.15 -19.62
N PRO A 168 11.45 3.08 -19.29
CA PRO A 168 10.25 3.21 -18.49
C PRO A 168 10.53 3.95 -17.19
N ARG A 169 9.62 4.84 -16.79
CA ARG A 169 9.71 5.63 -15.56
C ARG A 169 8.96 4.93 -14.42
N PHE A 170 9.26 5.26 -13.18
CA PHE A 170 8.40 4.88 -12.07
C PHE A 170 7.05 5.59 -12.19
N VAL A 171 5.97 4.81 -12.37
CA VAL A 171 4.60 5.33 -12.44
C VAL A 171 3.92 5.39 -11.07
N SER A 172 4.52 4.79 -10.04
CA SER A 172 4.00 4.82 -8.68
C SER A 172 5.10 4.87 -7.63
N VAL A 173 4.76 5.47 -6.48
CA VAL A 173 5.52 5.36 -5.24
C VAL A 173 4.60 4.91 -4.11
N GLN A 174 5.07 3.93 -3.31
CA GLN A 174 4.34 3.40 -2.17
C GLN A 174 5.06 3.76 -0.87
N ASN A 175 4.52 4.71 -0.10
CA ASN A 175 5.10 5.16 1.17
C ASN A 175 4.10 5.10 2.32
N GLU A 176 4.60 5.07 3.58
CA GLU A 176 3.73 5.15 4.77
C GLU A 176 3.00 6.50 4.78
N TYR A 177 1.66 6.45 4.77
CA TYR A 177 0.85 7.66 4.84
C TYR A 177 -0.52 7.39 5.46
N SER A 178 -0.86 8.19 6.45
CA SER A 178 -2.15 8.17 7.15
C SER A 178 -2.36 9.48 7.88
N MET A 179 -3.52 9.70 8.47
CA MET A 179 -3.79 10.88 9.30
C MET A 179 -2.80 11.03 10.48
N LEU A 180 -2.16 9.94 10.94
CA LEU A 180 -1.18 9.94 12.03
C LEU A 180 0.29 9.89 11.55
N ARG A 181 0.53 9.77 10.24
CA ARG A 181 1.84 9.77 9.59
C ARG A 181 1.76 10.58 8.30
N ARG A 182 2.14 11.85 8.39
CA ARG A 182 1.94 12.83 7.32
C ARG A 182 3.22 13.24 6.59
N GLY A 183 4.34 12.57 6.84
CA GLY A 183 5.65 12.88 6.24
C GLY A 183 5.65 13.09 4.72
N PRO A 184 4.93 12.30 3.90
CA PRO A 184 4.88 12.51 2.46
C PRO A 184 4.36 13.89 2.02
N GLU A 185 3.59 14.60 2.85
CA GLU A 185 3.05 15.93 2.53
C GLU A 185 4.14 17.01 2.44
N ALA A 186 5.30 16.79 3.07
CA ALA A 186 6.38 17.78 3.05
C ALA A 186 6.94 18.00 1.63
N GLU A 187 7.20 16.92 0.88
CA GLU A 187 7.85 17.02 -0.43
C GLU A 187 7.36 15.94 -1.42
N VAL A 188 7.14 14.69 -0.96
CA VAL A 188 6.89 13.55 -1.86
C VAL A 188 5.62 13.72 -2.68
N LEU A 189 4.52 14.16 -2.05
CA LEU A 189 3.25 14.36 -2.75
C LEU A 189 3.32 15.47 -3.81
N ASP A 190 4.15 16.51 -3.60
CA ASP A 190 4.37 17.55 -4.60
C ASP A 190 5.11 17.01 -5.82
N VAL A 191 6.13 16.17 -5.61
CA VAL A 191 6.83 15.49 -6.70
C VAL A 191 5.87 14.55 -7.44
N CYS A 192 5.04 13.80 -6.72
CA CYS A 192 4.04 12.92 -7.34
C CYS A 192 3.09 13.69 -8.26
N ARG A 193 2.54 14.83 -7.80
CA ARG A 193 1.66 15.68 -8.62
C ARG A 193 2.37 16.27 -9.84
N ARG A 194 3.61 16.72 -9.67
CA ARG A 194 4.39 17.34 -10.75
C ARG A 194 4.81 16.36 -11.82
N LEU A 195 5.18 15.14 -11.41
CA LEU A 195 5.68 14.10 -12.31
C LEU A 195 4.60 13.09 -12.74
N ASP A 196 3.35 13.29 -12.34
CA ASP A 196 2.24 12.33 -12.61
C ASP A 196 2.60 10.90 -12.12
N ILE A 197 3.13 10.80 -10.90
CA ILE A 197 3.42 9.56 -10.22
C ILE A 197 2.27 9.25 -9.26
N ALA A 198 1.64 8.09 -9.40
CA ALA A 198 0.60 7.62 -8.50
C ALA A 198 1.14 7.34 -7.10
N PHE A 199 0.53 7.91 -6.07
CA PHE A 199 0.89 7.65 -4.69
C PHE A 199 0.04 6.52 -4.11
N LEU A 200 0.69 5.54 -3.49
CA LEU A 200 0.07 4.35 -2.89
C LEU A 200 0.33 4.33 -1.38
N PRO A 201 -0.59 4.82 -0.53
CA PRO A 201 -0.39 4.81 0.91
C PRO A 201 -0.44 3.38 1.47
N TYR A 202 0.60 2.97 2.21
CA TYR A 202 0.52 1.80 3.07
C TYR A 202 0.33 2.18 4.54
N PHE A 203 -0.19 1.27 5.37
CA PHE A 203 -0.67 1.53 6.73
C PHE A 203 -1.70 2.65 6.85
N PRO A 204 -2.70 2.72 5.97
CA PRO A 204 -3.69 3.80 5.92
C PRO A 204 -4.49 3.93 7.23
N LEU A 205 -4.64 2.83 7.96
CA LEU A 205 -5.32 2.78 9.26
C LEU A 205 -4.34 2.75 10.45
N PHE A 206 -3.07 3.06 10.22
CA PHE A 206 -2.02 3.07 11.24
C PHE A 206 -2.08 1.83 12.15
N SER A 207 -1.94 0.66 11.56
CA SER A 207 -2.06 -0.66 12.21
C SER A 207 -3.41 -0.92 12.90
N GLY A 208 -4.43 -0.16 12.54
CA GLY A 208 -5.79 -0.30 13.06
C GLY A 208 -6.14 0.69 14.18
N ILE A 209 -5.28 1.65 14.50
CA ILE A 209 -5.60 2.73 15.46
C ILE A 209 -6.73 3.61 14.89
N LEU A 210 -6.72 3.89 13.59
CA LEU A 210 -7.72 4.68 12.88
C LEU A 210 -9.01 3.90 12.50
N THR A 211 -9.28 2.77 13.14
CA THR A 211 -10.55 2.03 12.93
C THR A 211 -11.65 2.44 13.92
N GLY A 212 -11.32 3.21 14.96
CA GLY A 212 -12.26 3.58 16.01
C GLY A 212 -12.47 2.54 17.12
N LYS A 213 -11.72 1.42 17.12
CA LYS A 213 -11.84 0.37 18.15
C LYS A 213 -11.04 0.66 19.42
N TYR A 214 -10.11 1.61 19.38
CA TYR A 214 -9.35 2.08 20.54
C TYR A 214 -9.95 3.40 21.02
N ARG A 215 -10.64 3.38 22.15
CA ARG A 215 -11.41 4.52 22.68
C ARG A 215 -10.90 4.90 24.07
N LYS A 216 -10.97 6.19 24.37
CA LYS A 216 -10.60 6.72 25.70
C LYS A 216 -11.55 6.15 26.77
N GLY A 217 -10.96 5.59 27.85
CA GLY A 217 -11.73 5.05 28.97
C GLY A 217 -12.40 3.68 28.71
N HIS A 218 -12.06 3.01 27.62
CA HIS A 218 -12.53 1.66 27.31
C HIS A 218 -11.36 0.66 27.30
N ASP A 219 -11.64 -0.60 27.58
CA ASP A 219 -10.69 -1.70 27.43
C ASP A 219 -10.35 -1.88 25.95
N TYR A 220 -9.08 -2.13 25.66
CA TYR A 220 -8.63 -2.35 24.29
C TYR A 220 -8.87 -3.79 23.85
N PRO A 221 -9.27 -4.00 22.58
CA PRO A 221 -9.51 -5.35 22.06
C PRO A 221 -8.25 -6.21 22.15
N VAL A 222 -8.34 -7.40 22.71
CA VAL A 222 -7.24 -8.37 22.82
C VAL A 222 -6.95 -9.03 21.47
N GLY A 223 -5.70 -9.42 21.22
CA GLY A 223 -5.29 -10.15 20.01
C GLY A 223 -5.21 -9.31 18.74
N THR A 224 -5.24 -7.99 18.87
CA THR A 224 -5.07 -7.08 17.74
C THR A 224 -3.59 -6.86 17.39
N ARG A 225 -3.33 -6.19 16.26
CA ARG A 225 -1.94 -5.85 15.87
C ARG A 225 -1.29 -4.86 16.84
N VAL A 226 -2.08 -4.01 17.49
CA VAL A 226 -1.60 -2.98 18.42
C VAL A 226 -1.38 -3.57 19.80
N THR A 227 -2.40 -4.22 20.39
CA THR A 227 -2.28 -4.85 21.71
C THR A 227 -1.36 -6.08 21.63
N GLY A 228 -0.33 -6.08 22.45
CA GLY A 228 0.72 -7.10 22.43
C GLY A 228 1.91 -6.76 21.51
N SER A 229 1.99 -5.53 21.00
CA SER A 229 3.15 -5.01 20.26
C SER A 229 3.59 -3.67 20.81
N SER A 230 4.71 -3.65 21.54
CA SER A 230 5.30 -2.41 22.07
C SER A 230 5.54 -1.35 20.99
N ARG A 231 5.82 -1.81 19.76
CA ARG A 231 5.98 -0.92 18.60
C ARG A 231 4.73 -0.06 18.35
N TRP A 232 3.54 -0.60 18.58
CA TRP A 232 2.28 0.10 18.23
C TRP A 232 1.55 0.64 19.46
N GLU A 233 1.64 -0.02 20.62
CA GLU A 233 1.02 0.43 21.87
C GLU A 233 1.51 1.82 22.29
N GLN A 234 2.77 2.15 22.02
CA GLN A 234 3.33 3.47 22.33
C GLN A 234 2.58 4.64 21.68
N TYR A 235 1.80 4.38 20.63
CA TYR A 235 0.98 5.41 19.96
C TYR A 235 -0.40 5.59 20.58
N LEU A 236 -0.83 4.75 21.51
CA LEU A 236 -2.09 4.92 22.27
C LEU A 236 -1.90 5.91 23.41
N THR A 237 -1.37 7.09 23.12
CA THR A 237 -1.17 8.17 24.10
C THR A 237 -2.50 8.88 24.39
N PRO A 238 -2.62 9.60 25.54
CA PRO A 238 -3.79 10.42 25.80
C PRO A 238 -4.13 11.38 24.63
N THR A 239 -3.13 12.01 24.05
CA THR A 239 -3.30 12.93 22.91
C THR A 239 -3.85 12.23 21.68
N THR A 240 -3.34 11.03 21.34
CA THR A 240 -3.85 10.23 20.22
C THR A 240 -5.30 9.80 20.48
N LEU A 241 -5.61 9.38 21.70
CA LEU A 241 -6.98 8.97 22.05
C LEU A 241 -7.95 10.15 22.01
N ASP A 242 -7.56 11.34 22.48
CA ASP A 242 -8.38 12.56 22.38
C ASP A 242 -8.64 12.93 20.91
N LEU A 243 -7.64 12.81 20.04
CA LEU A 243 -7.83 12.97 18.59
C LEU A 243 -8.79 11.93 18.04
N ILE A 244 -8.65 10.64 18.40
CA ILE A 244 -9.55 9.57 17.93
C ILE A 244 -11.01 9.89 18.31
N GLU A 245 -11.26 10.35 19.57
CA GLU A 245 -12.62 10.75 19.97
C GLU A 245 -13.16 11.89 19.10
N ALA A 246 -12.34 12.92 18.82
CA ALA A 246 -12.74 14.04 17.98
C ALA A 246 -13.04 13.62 16.52
N LEU A 247 -12.20 12.75 15.95
CA LEU A 247 -12.39 12.22 14.60
C LEU A 247 -13.62 11.29 14.50
N VAL A 248 -13.86 10.48 15.53
CA VAL A 248 -15.08 9.64 15.61
C VAL A 248 -16.32 10.51 15.68
N ALA A 249 -16.32 11.56 16.50
CA ALA A 249 -17.46 12.49 16.59
C ALA A 249 -17.72 13.18 15.23
N PHE A 250 -16.67 13.66 14.56
CA PHE A 250 -16.75 14.25 13.23
C PHE A 250 -17.38 13.31 12.19
N ALA A 251 -16.94 12.04 12.17
CA ALA A 251 -17.50 11.01 11.27
C ALA A 251 -18.96 10.70 11.61
N ALA A 252 -19.27 10.50 12.91
CA ALA A 252 -20.60 10.15 13.38
C ALA A 252 -21.67 11.21 13.06
N GLU A 253 -21.35 12.50 13.15
CA GLU A 253 -22.23 13.60 12.72
C GLU A 253 -22.66 13.50 11.25
N ARG A 254 -21.94 12.73 10.44
CA ARG A 254 -22.19 12.47 9.02
C ARG A 254 -22.72 11.06 8.73
N GLY A 255 -23.06 10.31 9.79
CA GLY A 255 -23.50 8.92 9.66
C GLY A 255 -22.43 7.97 9.16
N LYS A 256 -21.14 8.29 9.44
CA LYS A 256 -19.95 7.54 9.01
C LYS A 256 -19.16 7.04 10.21
N GLU A 257 -18.26 6.09 9.96
CA GLU A 257 -17.31 5.60 10.95
C GLU A 257 -15.91 6.20 10.71
N LEU A 258 -15.00 6.06 11.70
CA LEU A 258 -13.65 6.57 11.58
C LEU A 258 -12.86 5.91 10.42
N VAL A 259 -13.13 4.65 10.11
CA VAL A 259 -12.48 3.98 8.97
C VAL A 259 -12.89 4.61 7.64
N ASP A 260 -14.15 5.07 7.50
CA ASP A 260 -14.60 5.80 6.31
C ASP A 260 -13.84 7.13 6.19
N LEU A 261 -13.72 7.85 7.32
CA LEU A 261 -13.00 9.11 7.35
C LEU A 261 -11.52 8.93 6.98
N ALA A 262 -10.87 7.88 7.51
CA ALA A 262 -9.47 7.63 7.23
C ALA A 262 -9.20 7.40 5.73
N PHE A 263 -10.05 6.64 5.06
CA PHE A 263 -9.92 6.40 3.63
C PHE A 263 -10.33 7.60 2.80
N ALA A 264 -11.43 8.27 3.14
CA ALA A 264 -11.88 9.48 2.46
C ALA A 264 -10.83 10.61 2.52
N TRP A 265 -10.15 10.76 3.67
CA TRP A 265 -9.09 11.75 3.84
C TRP A 265 -7.87 11.47 2.94
N LEU A 266 -7.45 10.20 2.83
CA LEU A 266 -6.38 9.80 1.91
C LEU A 266 -6.79 9.98 0.46
N LEU A 267 -8.00 9.56 0.07
CA LEU A 267 -8.52 9.67 -1.29
C LEU A 267 -8.80 11.11 -1.71
N ALA A 268 -8.94 12.05 -0.76
CA ALA A 268 -9.02 13.48 -1.04
C ALA A 268 -7.68 14.08 -1.52
N GLU A 269 -6.57 13.34 -1.44
CA GLU A 269 -5.31 13.71 -2.07
C GLU A 269 -5.32 13.24 -3.54
N PRO A 270 -5.18 14.16 -4.52
CA PRO A 270 -5.26 13.80 -5.94
C PRO A 270 -4.22 12.79 -6.41
N ALA A 271 -3.01 12.83 -5.83
CA ALA A 271 -1.93 11.90 -6.18
C ALA A 271 -2.20 10.47 -5.71
N VAL A 272 -3.08 10.25 -4.71
CA VAL A 272 -3.40 8.91 -4.20
C VAL A 272 -4.24 8.16 -5.21
N ALA A 273 -3.69 7.10 -5.81
CA ALA A 273 -4.42 6.28 -6.77
C ALA A 273 -5.22 5.15 -6.10
N SER A 274 -4.65 4.47 -5.12
CA SER A 274 -5.33 3.38 -4.41
C SER A 274 -4.82 3.31 -2.97
N VAL A 275 -5.74 3.21 -2.02
CA VAL A 275 -5.43 3.04 -0.59
C VAL A 275 -5.27 1.56 -0.30
N ILE A 276 -4.04 1.12 0.01
CA ILE A 276 -3.72 -0.30 0.23
C ILE A 276 -4.03 -0.68 1.68
N ALA A 277 -5.11 -1.42 1.88
CA ALA A 277 -5.55 -1.88 3.20
C ALA A 277 -5.43 -3.39 3.34
N GLY A 278 -4.72 -3.84 4.38
CA GLY A 278 -4.66 -5.26 4.75
C GLY A 278 -5.97 -5.70 5.40
N ALA A 279 -6.38 -6.95 5.13
CA ALA A 279 -7.52 -7.58 5.76
C ALA A 279 -7.16 -8.99 6.25
N THR A 280 -7.90 -9.48 7.25
CA THR A 280 -7.80 -10.85 7.78
C THR A 280 -9.13 -11.60 7.76
N SER A 281 -10.20 -10.98 7.26
CA SER A 281 -11.50 -11.62 7.02
C SER A 281 -12.24 -10.97 5.86
N ALA A 282 -13.25 -11.68 5.33
CA ALA A 282 -14.13 -11.20 4.27
C ALA A 282 -14.88 -9.92 4.68
N GLU A 283 -15.32 -9.84 5.95
CA GLU A 283 -16.03 -8.68 6.50
C GLU A 283 -15.15 -7.43 6.50
N GLN A 284 -13.87 -7.58 6.85
CA GLN A 284 -12.89 -6.46 6.80
C GLN A 284 -12.70 -5.97 5.38
N VAL A 285 -12.60 -6.87 4.40
CA VAL A 285 -12.52 -6.50 2.98
C VAL A 285 -13.75 -5.70 2.55
N GLN A 286 -14.94 -6.21 2.84
CA GLN A 286 -16.19 -5.55 2.48
C GLN A 286 -16.30 -4.18 3.16
N ARG A 287 -15.92 -4.09 4.42
CA ARG A 287 -15.90 -2.84 5.17
C ARG A 287 -14.92 -1.81 4.58
N ASN A 288 -13.71 -2.24 4.22
CA ASN A 288 -12.71 -1.40 3.57
C ASN A 288 -13.21 -0.92 2.20
N ALA A 289 -13.79 -1.82 1.40
CA ALA A 289 -14.35 -1.49 0.09
C ALA A 289 -15.46 -0.43 0.17
N GLN A 290 -16.35 -0.52 1.17
CA GLN A 290 -17.41 0.46 1.41
C GLN A 290 -16.86 1.82 1.84
N ALA A 291 -15.77 1.83 2.61
CA ALA A 291 -15.15 3.06 3.10
C ALA A 291 -14.61 3.97 1.97
N GLY A 292 -14.29 3.39 0.81
CA GLY A 292 -13.85 4.16 -0.37
C GLY A 292 -14.94 4.99 -1.05
N ALA A 293 -16.20 4.88 -0.62
CA ALA A 293 -17.32 5.59 -1.25
C ALA A 293 -17.52 7.04 -0.73
N TRP A 294 -16.91 7.41 0.39
CA TRP A 294 -17.07 8.76 0.93
C TRP A 294 -16.06 9.72 0.30
N GLN A 295 -16.58 10.78 -0.32
CA GLN A 295 -15.77 11.86 -0.87
C GLN A 295 -15.86 13.07 0.09
N LEU A 296 -14.74 13.43 0.73
CA LEU A 296 -14.65 14.62 1.57
C LEU A 296 -14.66 15.89 0.71
N SER A 297 -15.50 16.85 1.06
CA SER A 297 -15.39 18.20 0.54
C SER A 297 -14.10 18.89 1.02
N ALA A 298 -13.65 19.92 0.31
CA ALA A 298 -12.47 20.69 0.71
C ALA A 298 -12.61 21.29 2.13
N ALA A 299 -13.83 21.74 2.50
CA ALA A 299 -14.12 22.28 3.82
C ALA A 299 -14.03 21.20 4.92
N GLU A 300 -14.54 20.02 4.65
CA GLU A 300 -14.43 18.88 5.58
C GLU A 300 -12.98 18.44 5.76
N ARG A 301 -12.21 18.33 4.65
CA ARG A 301 -10.78 18.04 4.71
C ARG A 301 -10.01 19.06 5.54
N ALA A 302 -10.31 20.35 5.37
CA ALA A 302 -9.71 21.43 6.17
C ALA A 302 -10.03 21.27 7.65
N THR A 303 -11.30 20.99 8.01
CA THR A 303 -11.71 20.75 9.40
C THR A 303 -10.97 19.57 10.02
N VAL A 304 -10.83 18.46 9.28
CA VAL A 304 -10.06 17.29 9.74
C VAL A 304 -8.59 17.65 9.93
N ASN A 305 -7.98 18.40 9.00
CA ASN A 305 -6.60 18.85 9.12
C ASN A 305 -6.39 19.76 10.35
N ASP A 306 -7.36 20.61 10.68
CA ASP A 306 -7.32 21.44 11.89
C ASP A 306 -7.40 20.59 13.17
N LEU A 307 -8.23 19.53 13.18
CA LEU A 307 -8.27 18.58 14.29
C LEU A 307 -6.93 17.87 14.46
N LEU A 308 -6.33 17.39 13.38
CA LEU A 308 -5.02 16.76 13.39
C LEU A 308 -3.94 17.72 13.94
N ALA A 309 -3.88 18.94 13.44
CA ALA A 309 -2.90 19.95 13.85
C ALA A 309 -3.01 20.32 15.33
N ARG A 310 -4.24 20.51 15.86
CA ARG A 310 -4.50 20.81 17.28
C ARG A 310 -4.00 19.72 18.23
N HIS A 311 -3.89 18.49 17.74
CA HIS A 311 -3.37 17.34 18.51
C HIS A 311 -1.91 17.01 18.15
N GLY A 312 -1.19 17.89 17.43
CA GLY A 312 0.22 17.73 17.13
C GLY A 312 0.55 16.80 15.95
N PHE A 313 -0.45 16.44 15.13
CA PHE A 313 -0.25 15.63 13.92
C PHE A 313 -0.21 16.55 12.67
N THR A 314 0.96 17.09 12.40
CA THR A 314 1.25 17.94 11.23
C THR A 314 2.06 17.19 10.17
N ALA A 315 2.19 17.78 8.96
CA ALA A 315 3.10 17.33 7.91
C ALA A 315 4.56 17.41 8.35
#